data_cc5d6eee01964e839f421acdac7b4728
#
_entry.id   cc5d6eee01964e839f421acdac7b4728
#
_cell.length_a   1.000
_cell.length_b   1.000
_cell.length_c   1.000
_cell.angle_alpha   90.00
_cell.angle_beta   90.00
_cell.angle_gamma   90.00
#
_symmetry.space_group_name_H-M   'P 1'
#
loop_
_entity.id
_entity.type
_entity.pdbx_description
1 polymer ?
#
loop_
_entity_poly.entity_id
_entity_poly.type
_entity_poly.pdbx_seq_one_letter_code
_entity_poly.pdbx_strand_id
1 'polypeptide(L)'
;MPDAYDYPVALSRLGDGDSRDAQNARALSWIAAQGQAPLIVVTPRRDVPAGWLKRAVNAPGTTHLTWRGLSIGSLSGRRVVHAWPDRQHLNDLWDADAAALVVIEWGESSTADWIVEASPDLLLPNGTTAAASKPSVEPVSLPDDVDAILQSVASWSAGYSSGLKWNEEDKLKADMMNRPARWQGVTVDQLRARCRELGMKPNDIDTIADFLQRRKEGRRFNVRTSFRNFHWGD
;
A
#
# COMPACT_ATOMS: atom_id res chain seq x y z
N MET A 1 -15.25 -6.18 -3.44
CA MET A 1 -14.51 -4.92 -3.18
C MET A 1 -14.44 -4.14 -4.46
N PRO A 2 -14.62 -2.81 -4.47
CA PRO A 2 -14.19 -2.01 -5.61
C PRO A 2 -12.69 -2.25 -5.81
N ASP A 3 -12.23 -2.22 -7.06
CA ASP A 3 -10.80 -2.27 -7.33
C ASP A 3 -10.13 -1.07 -6.68
N ALA A 4 -8.94 -1.27 -6.11
CA ALA A 4 -8.19 -0.21 -5.40
C ALA A 4 -7.91 1.00 -6.29
N TYR A 5 -7.82 0.73 -7.59
CA TYR A 5 -7.59 1.71 -8.63
C TYR A 5 -8.61 1.47 -9.75
N ASP A 6 -9.22 2.51 -10.26
CA ASP A 6 -10.17 2.49 -11.38
C ASP A 6 -9.48 2.74 -12.75
N TYR A 7 -8.16 2.72 -12.77
CA TYR A 7 -7.30 2.89 -13.93
C TYR A 7 -6.24 1.78 -14.02
N PRO A 8 -5.59 1.59 -15.20
CA PRO A 8 -4.59 0.53 -15.39
C PRO A 8 -3.40 0.65 -14.44
N VAL A 9 -3.06 -0.45 -13.76
CA VAL A 9 -1.94 -0.53 -12.81
C VAL A 9 -1.06 -1.73 -13.12
N ALA A 10 0.26 -1.54 -13.13
CA ALA A 10 1.21 -2.60 -13.34
C ALA A 10 2.40 -2.57 -12.37
N LEU A 11 3.01 -3.73 -12.19
CA LEU A 11 4.25 -3.92 -11.43
C LEU A 11 5.32 -4.52 -12.33
N SER A 12 6.39 -3.80 -12.57
CA SER A 12 7.57 -4.35 -13.23
C SER A 12 8.48 -5.02 -12.20
N ARG A 13 8.54 -6.34 -12.24
CA ARG A 13 9.29 -7.18 -11.31
C ARG A 13 10.64 -7.58 -11.91
N LEU A 14 11.69 -7.56 -11.09
CA LEU A 14 12.99 -8.11 -11.45
C LEU A 14 12.92 -9.63 -11.36
N GLY A 15 13.24 -10.31 -12.45
CA GLY A 15 13.32 -11.77 -12.47
C GLY A 15 14.76 -12.28 -12.44
N ASP A 16 14.91 -13.60 -12.34
CA ASP A 16 16.21 -14.26 -12.39
C ASP A 16 16.94 -13.95 -13.70
N GLY A 17 18.20 -13.53 -13.60
CA GLY A 17 19.02 -13.16 -14.75
C GLY A 17 18.65 -11.85 -15.44
N ASP A 18 17.68 -11.11 -14.93
CA ASP A 18 17.23 -9.82 -15.46
C ASP A 18 18.13 -8.67 -15.00
N SER A 19 18.21 -7.62 -15.79
CA SER A 19 18.89 -6.39 -15.38
C SER A 19 17.89 -5.31 -14.95
N ARG A 20 18.33 -4.42 -14.07
CA ARG A 20 17.51 -3.25 -13.69
C ARG A 20 17.13 -2.39 -14.89
N ASP A 21 18.01 -2.29 -15.89
CA ASP A 21 17.71 -1.51 -17.09
C ASP A 21 16.64 -2.19 -17.96
N ALA A 22 16.64 -3.51 -18.07
CA ALA A 22 15.58 -4.26 -18.75
C ALA A 22 14.24 -4.17 -17.99
N GLN A 23 14.27 -4.26 -16.66
CA GLN A 23 13.08 -4.02 -15.82
C GLN A 23 12.49 -2.62 -16.04
N ASN A 24 13.35 -1.60 -16.06
CA ASN A 24 12.94 -0.22 -16.33
C ASN A 24 12.36 -0.06 -17.73
N ALA A 25 12.99 -0.70 -18.74
CA ALA A 25 12.50 -0.67 -20.12
C ALA A 25 11.09 -1.27 -20.25
N ARG A 26 10.81 -2.39 -19.58
CA ARG A 26 9.46 -3.00 -19.55
C ARG A 26 8.42 -2.05 -18.98
N ALA A 27 8.71 -1.46 -17.82
CA ALA A 27 7.81 -0.48 -17.19
C ALA A 27 7.51 0.69 -18.13
N LEU A 28 8.55 1.25 -18.76
CA LEU A 28 8.41 2.37 -19.70
C LEU A 28 7.66 1.99 -20.96
N SER A 29 7.86 0.78 -21.49
CA SER A 29 7.11 0.26 -22.63
C SER A 29 5.64 0.09 -22.32
N TRP A 30 5.32 -0.51 -21.15
CA TRP A 30 3.96 -0.69 -20.70
C TRP A 30 3.23 0.64 -20.52
N ILE A 31 3.83 1.59 -19.81
CA ILE A 31 3.19 2.90 -19.56
C ILE A 31 3.04 3.73 -20.84
N ALA A 32 3.93 3.56 -21.81
CA ALA A 32 3.81 4.21 -23.12
C ALA A 32 2.58 3.71 -23.91
N ALA A 33 2.18 2.47 -23.73
CA ALA A 33 0.99 1.89 -24.34
C ALA A 33 -0.33 2.36 -23.71
N GLN A 34 -0.29 3.02 -22.52
CA GLN A 34 -1.47 3.47 -21.79
C GLN A 34 -2.01 4.84 -22.25
N GLY A 35 -1.82 5.20 -23.51
CA GLY A 35 -2.36 6.44 -24.09
C GLY A 35 -1.37 7.59 -24.12
N GLN A 36 -1.90 8.83 -24.26
CA GLN A 36 -1.11 10.04 -24.54
C GLN A 36 -1.05 11.04 -23.36
N ALA A 37 -1.62 10.71 -22.21
CA ALA A 37 -1.55 11.60 -21.05
C ALA A 37 -0.10 11.95 -20.70
N PRO A 38 0.19 13.14 -20.16
CA PRO A 38 1.55 13.53 -19.81
C PRO A 38 2.19 12.54 -18.81
N LEU A 39 3.50 12.32 -18.97
CA LEU A 39 4.26 11.37 -18.15
C LEU A 39 4.87 12.05 -16.92
N ILE A 40 4.67 11.43 -15.77
CA ILE A 40 5.42 11.72 -14.54
C ILE A 40 6.28 10.51 -14.19
N VAL A 41 7.55 10.77 -13.89
CA VAL A 41 8.46 9.76 -13.34
C VAL A 41 8.82 10.18 -11.93
N VAL A 42 8.53 9.32 -10.97
CA VAL A 42 8.83 9.52 -9.54
C VAL A 42 9.96 8.59 -9.13
N THR A 43 11.00 9.14 -8.52
CA THR A 43 12.19 8.40 -8.09
C THR A 43 12.58 8.77 -6.66
N PRO A 44 13.36 7.94 -5.94
CA PRO A 44 13.84 8.29 -4.60
C PRO A 44 14.70 9.55 -4.57
N ARG A 45 15.49 9.77 -5.62
CA ARG A 45 16.47 10.85 -5.73
C ARG A 45 16.44 11.45 -7.13
N ARG A 46 16.88 12.71 -7.27
CA ARG A 46 17.00 13.37 -8.58
C ARG A 46 18.05 12.75 -9.49
N ASP A 47 19.11 12.21 -8.89
CA ASP A 47 20.12 11.51 -9.68
C ASP A 47 19.69 10.06 -9.92
N VAL A 48 19.47 9.74 -11.19
CA VAL A 48 19.01 8.43 -11.66
C VAL A 48 20.16 7.78 -12.42
N PRO A 49 20.47 6.50 -12.16
CA PRO A 49 21.51 5.77 -12.90
C PRO A 49 21.28 5.82 -14.42
N ALA A 50 22.38 5.76 -15.17
CA ALA A 50 22.32 5.69 -16.63
C ALA A 50 21.45 4.52 -17.10
N GLY A 51 20.78 4.69 -18.24
CA GLY A 51 19.90 3.67 -18.81
C GLY A 51 18.54 4.24 -19.24
N TRP A 52 17.55 3.37 -19.39
CA TRP A 52 16.22 3.72 -19.87
C TRP A 52 15.50 4.72 -18.97
N LEU A 53 15.60 4.55 -17.65
CA LEU A 53 14.91 5.47 -16.73
C LEU A 53 15.54 6.88 -16.78
N LYS A 54 16.89 6.99 -16.89
CA LYS A 54 17.58 8.29 -17.08
C LYS A 54 17.14 8.99 -18.36
N ARG A 55 16.98 8.23 -19.45
CA ARG A 55 16.46 8.78 -20.71
C ARG A 55 15.02 9.29 -20.56
N ALA A 56 14.18 8.51 -19.89
CA ALA A 56 12.78 8.89 -19.67
C ALA A 56 12.64 10.17 -18.84
N VAL A 57 13.38 10.32 -17.73
CA VAL A 57 13.29 11.55 -16.89
C VAL A 57 13.82 12.80 -17.60
N ASN A 58 14.69 12.64 -18.60
CA ASN A 58 15.21 13.75 -19.40
C ASN A 58 14.45 13.97 -20.72
N ALA A 59 13.45 13.16 -21.02
CA ALA A 59 12.69 13.28 -22.26
C ALA A 59 11.79 14.55 -22.24
N PRO A 60 11.66 15.26 -23.37
CA PRO A 60 10.75 16.39 -23.48
C PRO A 60 9.32 16.00 -23.08
N GLY A 61 8.66 16.83 -22.28
CA GLY A 61 7.28 16.61 -21.81
C GLY A 61 7.16 15.65 -20.62
N THR A 62 8.26 15.09 -20.12
CA THR A 62 8.26 14.30 -18.87
C THR A 62 8.49 15.22 -17.67
N THR A 63 7.66 15.04 -16.65
CA THR A 63 7.87 15.66 -15.33
C THR A 63 8.62 14.68 -14.43
N HIS A 64 9.77 15.09 -13.91
CA HIS A 64 10.54 14.28 -12.95
C HIS A 64 10.33 14.82 -11.53
N LEU A 65 9.79 13.97 -10.65
CA LEU A 65 9.59 14.24 -9.23
C LEU A 65 10.41 13.28 -8.38
N THR A 66 10.67 13.71 -7.15
CA THR A 66 11.19 12.79 -6.11
C THR A 66 10.11 12.54 -5.08
N TRP A 67 10.24 11.49 -4.27
CA TRP A 67 9.29 11.17 -3.22
C TRP A 67 8.94 12.37 -2.33
N ARG A 68 9.95 13.20 -1.97
CA ARG A 68 9.76 14.41 -1.16
C ARG A 68 8.96 15.51 -1.85
N GLY A 69 8.96 15.53 -3.17
CA GLY A 69 8.22 16.50 -3.97
C GLY A 69 6.89 16.00 -4.51
N LEU A 70 6.52 14.78 -4.15
CA LEU A 70 5.29 14.15 -4.61
C LEU A 70 4.10 14.68 -3.81
N SER A 71 3.13 15.21 -4.53
CA SER A 71 1.78 15.48 -4.03
C SER A 71 0.81 14.61 -4.82
N ILE A 72 -0.12 13.93 -4.16
CA ILE A 72 -1.09 13.05 -4.81
C ILE A 72 -1.86 13.78 -5.91
N GLY A 73 -2.29 15.01 -5.66
CA GLY A 73 -2.98 15.83 -6.65
C GLY A 73 -2.16 16.11 -7.91
N SER A 74 -0.82 16.04 -7.86
CA SER A 74 0.02 16.21 -9.05
C SER A 74 -0.05 15.04 -10.03
N LEU A 75 -0.59 13.88 -9.59
CA LEU A 75 -0.71 12.67 -10.39
C LEU A 75 -2.01 12.60 -11.19
N SER A 76 -2.99 13.47 -10.88
CA SER A 76 -4.32 13.41 -11.48
C SER A 76 -4.26 13.51 -13.01
N GLY A 77 -4.88 12.55 -13.68
CA GLY A 77 -4.92 12.43 -15.12
C GLY A 77 -3.55 12.18 -15.80
N ARG A 78 -2.53 11.79 -15.06
CA ARG A 78 -1.16 11.56 -15.57
C ARG A 78 -0.85 10.09 -15.70
N ARG A 79 0.05 9.74 -16.63
CA ARG A 79 0.72 8.43 -16.64
C ARG A 79 1.90 8.49 -15.67
N VAL A 80 1.94 7.56 -14.73
CA VAL A 80 2.90 7.60 -13.62
C VAL A 80 3.83 6.40 -13.66
N VAL A 81 5.13 6.65 -13.66
CA VAL A 81 6.16 5.64 -13.35
C VAL A 81 6.66 5.91 -11.94
N HIS A 82 6.41 5.02 -11.01
CA HIS A 82 6.89 5.11 -9.63
C HIS A 82 8.03 4.12 -9.39
N ALA A 83 9.26 4.64 -9.42
CA ALA A 83 10.44 3.79 -9.32
C ALA A 83 10.84 3.54 -7.86
N TRP A 84 10.95 2.25 -7.54
CA TRP A 84 11.55 1.70 -6.31
C TRP A 84 10.91 2.16 -5.00
N PRO A 85 9.58 2.33 -4.94
CA PRO A 85 8.93 2.76 -3.70
C PRO A 85 9.11 1.72 -2.59
N ASP A 86 9.18 2.19 -1.36
CA ASP A 86 8.91 1.38 -0.19
C ASP A 86 7.40 1.28 0.07
N ARG A 87 7.02 0.51 1.09
CA ARG A 87 5.62 0.30 1.45
C ARG A 87 4.87 1.59 1.73
N GLN A 88 5.48 2.53 2.44
CA GLN A 88 4.84 3.80 2.79
C GLN A 88 4.53 4.62 1.53
N HIS A 89 5.49 4.72 0.59
CA HIS A 89 5.27 5.46 -0.66
C HIS A 89 4.25 4.79 -1.58
N LEU A 90 4.07 3.46 -1.49
CA LEU A 90 2.97 2.76 -2.18
C LEU A 90 1.62 3.10 -1.55
N ASN A 91 1.55 3.13 -0.22
CA ASN A 91 0.32 3.51 0.48
C ASN A 91 -0.12 4.96 0.16
N ASP A 92 0.84 5.87 -0.03
CA ASP A 92 0.57 7.26 -0.42
C ASP A 92 -0.12 7.38 -1.80
N LEU A 93 -0.02 6.34 -2.66
CA LEU A 93 -0.67 6.32 -3.97
C LEU A 93 -2.14 5.88 -3.92
N TRP A 94 -2.64 5.40 -2.78
CA TRP A 94 -3.96 4.77 -2.69
C TRP A 94 -5.11 5.66 -3.18
N ASP A 95 -5.06 6.94 -2.90
CA ASP A 95 -6.07 7.91 -3.33
C ASP A 95 -5.66 8.66 -4.61
N ALA A 96 -4.66 8.19 -5.36
CA ALA A 96 -4.23 8.83 -6.60
C ALA A 96 -5.24 8.61 -7.72
N ASP A 97 -5.57 9.67 -8.43
CA ASP A 97 -6.42 9.68 -9.62
C ASP A 97 -5.51 9.81 -10.87
N ALA A 98 -4.82 8.73 -11.24
CA ALA A 98 -3.91 8.72 -12.38
C ALA A 98 -4.62 8.23 -13.67
N ALA A 99 -4.03 8.50 -14.83
CA ALA A 99 -4.47 7.86 -16.07
C ALA A 99 -3.96 6.42 -16.20
N ALA A 100 -2.78 6.14 -15.65
CA ALA A 100 -2.18 4.81 -15.51
C ALA A 100 -1.00 4.88 -14.53
N LEU A 101 -0.70 3.77 -13.84
CA LEU A 101 0.41 3.66 -12.90
C LEU A 101 1.24 2.41 -13.18
N VAL A 102 2.55 2.57 -13.29
CA VAL A 102 3.47 1.44 -13.22
C VAL A 102 4.46 1.62 -12.08
N VAL A 103 4.53 0.62 -11.23
CA VAL A 103 5.54 0.53 -10.16
C VAL A 103 6.72 -0.28 -10.66
N ILE A 104 7.93 0.22 -10.45
CA ILE A 104 9.17 -0.53 -10.66
C ILE A 104 9.63 -1.04 -9.29
N GLU A 105 9.59 -2.34 -9.10
CA GLU A 105 9.92 -2.99 -7.84
C GLU A 105 11.43 -2.89 -7.53
N TRP A 106 11.77 -2.58 -6.27
CA TRP A 106 13.16 -2.73 -5.80
C TRP A 106 13.40 -4.14 -5.24
N GLY A 107 12.48 -4.64 -4.44
CA GLY A 107 12.50 -5.97 -3.85
C GLY A 107 11.11 -6.41 -3.43
N GLU A 108 10.86 -7.71 -3.42
CA GLU A 108 9.54 -8.30 -3.21
C GLU A 108 8.88 -7.91 -1.88
N SER A 109 9.67 -7.77 -0.81
CA SER A 109 9.13 -7.45 0.52
C SER A 109 8.41 -6.11 0.60
N SER A 110 8.77 -5.14 -0.26
CA SER A 110 8.13 -3.82 -0.26
C SER A 110 6.81 -3.79 -1.03
N THR A 111 6.59 -4.73 -1.95
CA THR A 111 5.43 -4.76 -2.85
C THR A 111 4.43 -5.88 -2.56
N ALA A 112 4.78 -6.86 -1.70
CA ALA A 112 3.96 -8.04 -1.45
C ALA A 112 2.51 -7.71 -1.03
N ASP A 113 2.33 -6.87 -0.03
CA ASP A 113 1.00 -6.44 0.42
C ASP A 113 0.28 -5.59 -0.64
N TRP A 114 1.03 -4.70 -1.32
CA TRP A 114 0.47 -3.84 -2.36
C TRP A 114 -0.07 -4.64 -3.54
N ILE A 115 0.59 -5.76 -3.92
CA ILE A 115 0.10 -6.67 -4.97
C ILE A 115 -1.28 -7.23 -4.60
N VAL A 116 -1.46 -7.63 -3.35
CA VAL A 116 -2.74 -8.14 -2.85
C VAL A 116 -3.83 -7.06 -2.89
N GLU A 117 -3.46 -5.84 -2.57
CA GLU A 117 -4.38 -4.71 -2.48
C GLU A 117 -4.72 -4.12 -3.86
N ALA A 118 -3.72 -3.92 -4.71
CA ALA A 118 -3.83 -3.25 -6.00
C ALA A 118 -4.16 -4.19 -7.17
N SER A 119 -3.87 -5.49 -7.02
CA SER A 119 -4.03 -6.49 -8.09
C SER A 119 -3.43 -6.05 -9.44
N PRO A 120 -2.16 -5.56 -9.48
CA PRO A 120 -1.57 -5.00 -10.69
C PRO A 120 -1.26 -6.08 -11.74
N ASP A 121 -1.18 -5.68 -13.00
CA ASP A 121 -0.56 -6.51 -14.03
C ASP A 121 0.92 -6.73 -13.70
N LEU A 122 1.39 -7.99 -13.75
CA LEU A 122 2.79 -8.31 -13.52
C LEU A 122 3.57 -8.29 -14.83
N LEU A 123 4.58 -7.44 -14.92
CA LEU A 123 5.50 -7.35 -16.04
C LEU A 123 6.76 -8.17 -15.74
N LEU A 124 6.87 -9.34 -16.36
CA LEU A 124 7.93 -10.32 -16.14
C LEU A 124 9.00 -10.28 -17.23
N PRO A 125 10.22 -10.84 -16.98
CA PRO A 125 11.33 -10.84 -17.96
C PRO A 125 10.99 -11.49 -19.28
N ASN A 126 10.09 -12.48 -19.29
CA ASN A 126 9.66 -13.19 -20.51
C ASN A 126 8.61 -12.42 -21.32
N GLY A 127 8.30 -11.18 -20.97
CA GLY A 127 7.32 -10.34 -21.62
C GLY A 127 5.87 -10.76 -21.35
N THR A 128 5.63 -11.71 -20.48
CA THR A 128 4.27 -12.15 -20.12
C THR A 128 3.67 -11.14 -19.16
N THR A 129 2.53 -10.57 -19.53
CA THR A 129 1.70 -9.78 -18.62
C THR A 129 0.72 -10.73 -17.95
N ALA A 130 0.82 -10.91 -16.66
CA ALA A 130 -0.13 -11.72 -15.89
C ALA A 130 -0.77 -10.81 -14.86
N ALA A 131 -2.10 -10.77 -14.84
CA ALA A 131 -2.80 -10.17 -13.70
C ALA A 131 -2.42 -10.95 -12.43
N ALA A 132 -2.05 -10.24 -11.39
CA ALA A 132 -1.85 -10.88 -10.10
C ALA A 132 -3.18 -11.51 -9.70
N SER A 133 -3.23 -12.84 -9.64
CA SER A 133 -4.42 -13.52 -9.13
C SER A 133 -4.68 -12.98 -7.72
N LYS A 134 -5.87 -12.39 -7.51
CA LYS A 134 -6.31 -12.11 -6.13
C LYS A 134 -6.13 -13.41 -5.35
N PRO A 135 -5.30 -13.45 -4.30
CA PRO A 135 -5.22 -14.65 -3.51
C PRO A 135 -6.66 -14.97 -3.07
N SER A 136 -7.06 -16.22 -3.29
CA SER A 136 -8.32 -16.72 -2.73
C SER A 136 -8.15 -16.64 -1.22
N VAL A 137 -8.57 -15.52 -0.65
CA VAL A 137 -8.55 -15.34 0.81
C VAL A 137 -9.71 -16.19 1.29
N GLU A 138 -9.42 -17.37 1.85
CA GLU A 138 -10.37 -18.08 2.69
C GLU A 138 -10.94 -17.07 3.69
N PRO A 139 -12.26 -17.03 3.92
CA PRO A 139 -12.85 -16.08 4.86
C PRO A 139 -12.12 -16.21 6.20
N VAL A 140 -11.48 -15.12 6.61
CA VAL A 140 -10.67 -15.12 7.82
C VAL A 140 -11.60 -15.12 9.01
N SER A 141 -11.64 -16.25 9.73
CA SER A 141 -12.37 -16.34 11.00
C SER A 141 -11.53 -15.68 12.10
N LEU A 142 -12.00 -14.52 12.55
CA LEU A 142 -11.54 -13.88 13.78
C LEU A 142 -12.52 -14.20 14.93
N PRO A 143 -12.10 -14.07 16.20
CA PRO A 143 -13.04 -14.03 17.31
C PRO A 143 -14.08 -12.93 17.08
N ASP A 144 -15.37 -13.21 17.40
CA ASP A 144 -16.49 -12.31 17.10
C ASP A 144 -16.32 -10.92 17.72
N ASP A 145 -15.75 -10.84 18.92
CA ASP A 145 -15.49 -9.60 19.63
C ASP A 145 -14.37 -8.77 18.95
N VAL A 146 -13.33 -9.42 18.43
CA VAL A 146 -12.27 -8.74 17.65
C VAL A 146 -12.83 -8.24 16.33
N ASP A 147 -13.65 -9.06 15.66
CA ASP A 147 -14.28 -8.68 14.40
C ASP A 147 -15.20 -7.46 14.56
N ALA A 148 -16.02 -7.44 15.61
CA ALA A 148 -16.89 -6.29 15.93
C ALA A 148 -16.08 -5.01 16.20
N ILE A 149 -14.92 -5.12 16.88
CA ILE A 149 -14.01 -4.00 17.09
C ILE A 149 -13.47 -3.47 15.76
N LEU A 150 -12.98 -4.35 14.89
CA LEU A 150 -12.44 -3.95 13.59
C LEU A 150 -13.51 -3.31 12.69
N GLN A 151 -14.75 -3.84 12.68
CA GLN A 151 -15.88 -3.23 11.98
C GLN A 151 -16.17 -1.81 12.50
N SER A 152 -16.15 -1.61 13.82
CA SER A 152 -16.34 -0.30 14.44
C SER A 152 -15.23 0.68 14.04
N VAL A 153 -13.98 0.24 14.09
CA VAL A 153 -12.81 1.04 13.70
C VAL A 153 -12.88 1.40 12.21
N ALA A 154 -13.20 0.45 11.35
CA ALA A 154 -13.35 0.66 9.90
C ALA A 154 -14.47 1.67 9.60
N SER A 155 -15.62 1.55 10.26
CA SER A 155 -16.74 2.48 10.09
C SER A 155 -16.36 3.92 10.47
N TRP A 156 -15.55 4.10 11.50
CA TRP A 156 -15.10 5.43 11.92
C TRP A 156 -14.02 5.99 10.98
N SER A 157 -13.05 5.15 10.55
CA SER A 157 -12.00 5.59 9.63
C SER A 157 -12.53 5.97 8.25
N ALA A 158 -13.57 5.30 7.77
CA ALA A 158 -14.22 5.60 6.49
C ALA A 158 -14.78 7.02 6.40
N GLY A 159 -15.14 7.63 7.54
CA GLY A 159 -15.64 9.02 7.61
C GLY A 159 -14.55 10.08 7.45
N TYR A 160 -13.26 9.70 7.41
CA TYR A 160 -12.15 10.65 7.39
C TYR A 160 -11.25 10.44 6.17
N SER A 161 -11.01 11.48 5.40
CA SER A 161 -10.06 11.46 4.27
C SER A 161 -8.63 11.10 4.69
N SER A 162 -8.25 11.41 5.94
CA SER A 162 -6.93 11.13 6.51
C SER A 162 -6.83 9.76 7.23
N GLY A 163 -7.86 8.90 7.11
CA GLY A 163 -7.87 7.58 7.75
C GLY A 163 -8.01 7.62 9.28
N LEU A 164 -7.45 6.63 9.95
CA LEU A 164 -7.53 6.42 11.39
C LEU A 164 -7.05 7.65 12.19
N LYS A 165 -7.85 8.07 13.17
CA LYS A 165 -7.52 9.21 14.01
C LYS A 165 -6.89 8.75 15.32
N TRP A 166 -6.20 9.67 15.98
CA TRP A 166 -5.51 9.44 17.23
C TRP A 166 -6.39 8.87 18.36
N ASN A 167 -7.68 9.18 18.39
CA ASN A 167 -8.60 8.67 19.42
C ASN A 167 -8.96 7.20 19.17
N GLU A 168 -9.17 6.79 17.92
CA GLU A 168 -9.38 5.39 17.54
C GLU A 168 -8.10 4.58 17.76
N GLU A 169 -6.95 5.13 17.42
CA GLU A 169 -5.65 4.50 17.72
C GLU A 169 -5.47 4.29 19.23
N ASP A 170 -5.69 5.34 20.05
CA ASP A 170 -5.52 5.24 21.51
C ASP A 170 -6.50 4.23 22.12
N LYS A 171 -7.76 4.17 21.64
CA LYS A 171 -8.72 3.15 22.05
C LYS A 171 -8.25 1.75 21.71
N LEU A 172 -7.78 1.53 20.47
CA LEU A 172 -7.31 0.23 20.01
C LEU A 172 -6.07 -0.23 20.80
N LYS A 173 -5.09 0.65 20.99
CA LYS A 173 -3.92 0.42 21.82
C LYS A 173 -4.29 0.07 23.26
N ALA A 174 -5.25 0.80 23.84
CA ALA A 174 -5.73 0.58 25.20
C ALA A 174 -6.42 -0.78 25.32
N ASP A 175 -7.31 -1.14 24.41
CA ASP A 175 -7.97 -2.44 24.43
C ASP A 175 -6.99 -3.59 24.29
N MET A 176 -6.03 -3.50 23.37
CA MET A 176 -4.95 -4.50 23.22
C MET A 176 -4.10 -4.65 24.50
N MET A 177 -3.97 -3.59 25.30
CA MET A 177 -3.26 -3.64 26.60
C MET A 177 -4.12 -4.16 27.73
N ASN A 178 -5.39 -3.77 27.78
CA ASN A 178 -6.30 -4.05 28.90
C ASN A 178 -7.01 -5.40 28.75
N ARG A 179 -7.16 -5.90 27.49
CA ARG A 179 -7.78 -7.18 27.15
C ARG A 179 -6.84 -8.05 26.30
N PRO A 180 -5.60 -8.35 26.75
CA PRO A 180 -4.62 -9.05 25.92
C PRO A 180 -5.07 -10.46 25.50
N ALA A 181 -5.90 -11.13 26.30
CA ALA A 181 -6.42 -12.46 25.96
C ALA A 181 -7.30 -12.44 24.70
N ARG A 182 -8.04 -11.35 24.46
CA ARG A 182 -8.86 -11.14 23.26
C ARG A 182 -8.04 -11.22 21.97
N TRP A 183 -6.85 -10.64 21.98
CA TRP A 183 -5.96 -10.49 20.81
C TRP A 183 -4.92 -11.61 20.68
N GLN A 184 -4.81 -12.48 21.69
CA GLN A 184 -3.74 -13.48 21.74
C GLN A 184 -3.78 -14.46 20.58
N GLY A 185 -4.99 -14.95 20.20
CA GLY A 185 -5.20 -15.90 19.12
C GLY A 185 -5.18 -15.30 17.70
N VAL A 186 -5.17 -13.97 17.57
CA VAL A 186 -5.22 -13.27 16.29
C VAL A 186 -3.83 -13.17 15.69
N THR A 187 -3.64 -13.61 14.45
CA THR A 187 -2.39 -13.37 13.72
C THR A 187 -2.42 -12.00 13.02
N VAL A 188 -1.23 -11.46 12.73
CA VAL A 188 -1.11 -10.20 11.99
C VAL A 188 -1.71 -10.34 10.58
N ASP A 189 -1.52 -11.50 9.94
CA ASP A 189 -2.04 -11.75 8.60
C ASP A 189 -3.57 -11.85 8.59
N GLN A 190 -4.17 -12.51 9.59
CA GLN A 190 -5.63 -12.53 9.76
C GLN A 190 -6.20 -11.12 9.94
N LEU A 191 -5.56 -10.31 10.80
CA LEU A 191 -5.99 -8.95 11.03
C LEU A 191 -5.88 -8.11 9.74
N ARG A 192 -4.76 -8.18 9.01
CA ARG A 192 -4.58 -7.50 7.73
C ARG A 192 -5.64 -7.90 6.71
N ALA A 193 -5.88 -9.21 6.57
CA ALA A 193 -6.88 -9.72 5.63
C ALA A 193 -8.27 -9.16 5.98
N ARG A 194 -8.66 -9.20 7.26
CA ARG A 194 -9.95 -8.68 7.68
C ARG A 194 -10.09 -7.16 7.50
N CYS A 195 -9.06 -6.38 7.82
CA CYS A 195 -9.06 -4.94 7.57
C CYS A 195 -9.23 -4.61 6.08
N ARG A 196 -8.61 -5.40 5.17
CA ARG A 196 -8.82 -5.27 3.72
C ARG A 196 -10.27 -5.57 3.33
N GLU A 197 -10.86 -6.66 3.84
CA GLU A 197 -12.28 -6.98 3.60
C GLU A 197 -13.23 -5.86 4.05
N LEU A 198 -12.89 -5.18 5.13
CA LEU A 198 -13.63 -4.03 5.64
C LEU A 198 -13.38 -2.74 4.84
N GLY A 199 -12.52 -2.77 3.81
CA GLY A 199 -12.23 -1.63 2.95
C GLY A 199 -11.39 -0.53 3.59
N MET A 200 -10.60 -0.87 4.62
CA MET A 200 -9.71 0.09 5.27
C MET A 200 -8.56 0.49 4.34
N LYS A 201 -8.06 1.71 4.51
CA LYS A 201 -6.90 2.20 3.75
C LYS A 201 -5.61 1.47 4.15
N PRO A 202 -4.66 1.24 3.22
CA PRO A 202 -3.41 0.54 3.51
C PRO A 202 -2.62 1.11 4.69
N ASN A 203 -2.55 2.43 4.84
CA ASN A 203 -1.90 3.08 5.98
C ASN A 203 -2.54 2.70 7.33
N ASP A 204 -3.87 2.60 7.36
CA ASP A 204 -4.60 2.21 8.57
C ASP A 204 -4.36 0.73 8.88
N ILE A 205 -4.39 -0.12 7.85
CA ILE A 205 -4.08 -1.56 7.97
C ILE A 205 -2.69 -1.76 8.55
N ASP A 206 -1.69 -1.07 8.00
CA ASP A 206 -0.31 -1.18 8.46
C ASP A 206 -0.16 -0.67 9.91
N THR A 207 -0.85 0.41 10.25
CA THR A 207 -0.87 0.97 11.62
C THR A 207 -1.46 -0.02 12.62
N ILE A 208 -2.62 -0.61 12.32
CA ILE A 208 -3.27 -1.57 13.22
C ILE A 208 -2.46 -2.86 13.33
N ALA A 209 -1.90 -3.33 12.22
CA ALA A 209 -1.03 -4.50 12.17
C ALA A 209 0.25 -4.30 13.03
N ASP A 210 0.86 -3.12 12.96
CA ASP A 210 2.02 -2.75 13.80
C ASP A 210 1.65 -2.76 15.29
N PHE A 211 0.45 -2.27 15.67
CA PHE A 211 0.00 -2.35 17.07
C PHE A 211 -0.10 -3.80 17.54
N LEU A 212 -0.73 -4.67 16.77
CA LEU A 212 -0.83 -6.09 17.14
C LEU A 212 0.55 -6.74 17.23
N GLN A 213 1.42 -6.50 16.25
CA GLN A 213 2.79 -7.04 16.24
C GLN A 213 3.57 -6.62 17.47
N ARG A 214 3.58 -5.33 17.79
CA ARG A 214 4.26 -4.80 19.00
C ARG A 214 3.68 -5.39 20.29
N ARG A 215 2.36 -5.61 20.36
CA ARG A 215 1.76 -6.27 21.54
C ARG A 215 2.20 -7.72 21.68
N LYS A 216 2.29 -8.46 20.59
CA LYS A 216 2.84 -9.82 20.57
C LYS A 216 4.31 -9.87 21.03
N GLU A 217 5.07 -8.82 20.74
CA GLU A 217 6.45 -8.63 21.21
C GLU A 217 6.53 -8.16 22.69
N GLY A 218 5.40 -8.02 23.38
CA GLY A 218 5.36 -7.59 24.77
C GLY A 218 5.50 -6.09 24.99
N ARG A 219 5.53 -5.27 23.92
CA ARG A 219 5.65 -3.82 24.04
C ARG A 219 4.37 -3.20 24.59
N ARG A 220 4.54 -2.15 25.41
CA ARG A 220 3.43 -1.32 25.91
C ARG A 220 3.32 -0.05 25.08
N PHE A 221 2.09 0.47 24.97
CA PHE A 221 1.84 1.73 24.30
C PHE A 221 1.67 2.89 25.30
N ASN A 222 2.08 4.07 24.87
CA ASN A 222 1.62 5.29 25.49
C ASN A 222 0.26 5.64 24.91
N VAL A 223 -0.74 5.75 25.77
CA VAL A 223 -2.09 6.23 25.44
C VAL A 223 -2.42 7.42 26.32
N ARG A 224 -3.25 8.32 25.82
CA ARG A 224 -3.71 9.47 26.61
C ARG A 224 -4.43 9.00 27.87
N THR A 225 -4.33 9.77 28.94
CA THR A 225 -4.90 9.42 30.25
C THR A 225 -6.40 9.09 30.16
N SER A 226 -7.15 9.80 29.30
CA SER A 226 -8.57 9.56 29.06
C SER A 226 -8.90 8.17 28.51
N PHE A 227 -7.96 7.52 27.85
CA PHE A 227 -8.14 6.17 27.27
C PHE A 227 -7.38 5.08 28.00
N ARG A 228 -6.64 5.39 29.05
CA ARG A 228 -5.77 4.41 29.75
C ARG A 228 -6.49 3.14 30.19
N ASN A 229 -7.72 3.27 30.64
CA ASN A 229 -8.55 2.14 31.10
C ASN A 229 -9.65 1.76 30.08
N PHE A 230 -9.56 2.28 28.86
CA PHE A 230 -10.54 1.98 27.83
C PHE A 230 -10.41 0.52 27.37
N HIS A 231 -11.52 -0.11 27.15
CA HIS A 231 -11.69 -1.35 26.37
C HIS A 231 -13.09 -1.32 25.76
N TRP A 232 -13.27 -2.00 24.63
CA TRP A 232 -14.62 -2.24 24.11
C TRP A 232 -15.37 -3.18 25.06
N GLY A 233 -16.69 -3.05 25.10
CA GLY A 233 -17.55 -3.96 25.83
C GLY A 233 -17.37 -5.42 25.38
N ASP A 234 -17.77 -6.32 26.24
CA ASP A 234 -17.80 -7.76 25.94
C ASP A 234 -19.03 -8.07 25.10
#